data_46ad537a7300f9064b5376393566d1a6
#
_entry.id   46ad537a7300f9064b5376393566d1a6
#
_cell.length_a   1.000
_cell.length_b   1.000
_cell.length_c   1.000
_cell.angle_alpha   90.00
_cell.angle_beta   90.00
_cell.angle_gamma   90.00
#
_symmetry.space_group_name_H-M   'P 1'
#
loop_
_entity.id
_entity.type
_entity.pdbx_description
1 polymer ?
#
loop_
_entity_poly.entity_id
_entity_poly.type
_entity_poly.pdbx_seq_one_letter_code
_entity_poly.pdbx_strand_id
1 'polypeptide(L)'
;IIQAFGGRACPCGQSGCFEQYASVTALVRMAKENIAQNDGSILARMYRENGNSLNGEIIFAALDEGCKAAAEVMDGYTSILAVGIDSLINILDPDAVVLSGGITEHGEGFIDAVQSKIHFKTPVVISELKGDAGVVGAAYLTDLA
;
A
#
# COMPACT_ATOMS: atom_id res chain seq x y z
N ILE A 1 -11.30 5.90 7.80
CA ILE A 1 -10.62 6.44 9.00
C ILE A 1 -9.70 7.61 8.64
N ILE A 2 -9.45 8.50 9.59
CA ILE A 2 -8.47 9.59 9.48
C ILE A 2 -7.13 9.07 10.01
N GLN A 3 -6.12 9.08 9.14
CA GLN A 3 -4.75 8.67 9.48
C GLN A 3 -3.92 9.84 10.01
N ALA A 4 -4.14 11.05 9.46
CA ALA A 4 -3.39 12.25 9.82
C ALA A 4 -4.33 13.44 9.99
N PHE A 5 -4.54 13.88 11.24
CA PHE A 5 -5.38 15.04 11.51
C PHE A 5 -4.81 16.30 10.81
N GLY A 6 -5.66 16.98 10.03
CA GLY A 6 -5.24 18.13 9.22
C GLY A 6 -4.31 17.81 8.05
N GLY A 7 -4.20 16.52 7.69
CA GLY A 7 -3.33 16.06 6.62
C GLY A 7 -3.84 16.35 5.20
N ARG A 8 -3.46 15.51 4.24
CA ARG A 8 -3.76 15.70 2.80
C ARG A 8 -5.26 15.75 2.55
N ALA A 9 -5.70 16.66 1.68
CA ALA A 9 -7.08 16.73 1.23
C ALA A 9 -7.50 15.43 0.53
N CYS A 10 -8.72 15.00 0.79
CA CYS A 10 -9.31 13.79 0.22
C CYS A 10 -10.53 14.15 -0.66
N PRO A 11 -10.76 13.46 -1.79
CA PRO A 11 -11.94 13.68 -2.62
C PRO A 11 -13.29 13.50 -1.90
N CYS A 12 -13.30 12.81 -0.74
CA CYS A 12 -14.50 12.70 0.11
C CYS A 12 -14.88 13.98 0.85
N GLY A 13 -14.12 15.06 0.68
CA GLY A 13 -14.34 16.35 1.33
C GLY A 13 -13.64 16.52 2.68
N GLN A 14 -12.97 15.48 3.20
CA GLN A 14 -12.20 15.54 4.45
C GLN A 14 -10.71 15.72 4.18
N SER A 15 -9.91 15.78 5.26
CA SER A 15 -8.44 15.81 5.18
C SER A 15 -7.85 14.70 6.05
N GLY A 16 -6.71 14.14 5.59
CA GLY A 16 -5.98 13.12 6.35
C GLY A 16 -6.52 11.71 6.27
N CYS A 17 -7.44 11.42 5.34
CA CYS A 17 -7.98 10.08 5.17
C CYS A 17 -6.91 9.02 4.91
N PHE A 18 -7.07 7.84 5.46
CA PHE A 18 -6.18 6.68 5.31
C PHE A 18 -5.85 6.39 3.83
N GLU A 19 -6.84 6.43 2.95
CA GLU A 19 -6.71 6.30 1.50
C GLU A 19 -5.60 7.19 0.92
N GLN A 20 -5.45 8.43 1.45
CA GLN A 20 -4.45 9.37 0.96
C GLN A 20 -3.01 8.98 1.32
N TYR A 21 -2.81 7.98 2.16
CA TYR A 21 -1.50 7.54 2.65
C TYR A 21 -1.22 6.06 2.37
N ALA A 22 -2.24 5.23 2.23
CA ALA A 22 -2.14 3.78 2.12
C ALA A 22 -2.62 3.21 0.77
N SER A 23 -3.06 4.04 -0.18
CA SER A 23 -3.38 3.58 -1.54
C SER A 23 -2.10 3.40 -2.39
N VAL A 24 -2.21 2.66 -3.50
CA VAL A 24 -1.13 2.56 -4.51
C VAL A 24 -0.77 3.95 -5.06
N THR A 25 -1.75 4.83 -5.24
CA THR A 25 -1.51 6.23 -5.61
C THR A 25 -0.65 6.95 -4.58
N ALA A 26 -0.84 6.68 -3.29
CA ALA A 26 -0.02 7.23 -2.24
C ALA A 26 1.42 6.69 -2.30
N LEU A 27 1.60 5.38 -2.53
CA LEU A 27 2.91 4.76 -2.72
C LEU A 27 3.68 5.42 -3.88
N VAL A 28 3.03 5.57 -5.04
CA VAL A 28 3.63 6.23 -6.22
C VAL A 28 4.02 7.68 -5.90
N ARG A 29 3.19 8.41 -5.16
CA ARG A 29 3.50 9.78 -4.74
C ARG A 29 4.72 9.81 -3.80
N MET A 30 4.77 8.95 -2.79
CA MET A 30 5.92 8.84 -1.88
C MET A 30 7.20 8.55 -2.65
N ALA A 31 7.14 7.67 -3.63
CA ALA A 31 8.28 7.34 -4.48
C ALA A 31 8.73 8.56 -5.32
N LYS A 32 7.81 9.34 -5.89
CA LYS A 32 8.15 10.59 -6.60
C LYS A 32 8.76 11.64 -5.67
N GLU A 33 8.26 11.78 -4.47
CA GLU A 33 8.80 12.69 -3.45
C GLU A 33 10.24 12.27 -3.06
N ASN A 34 10.50 10.96 -2.94
CA ASN A 34 11.83 10.42 -2.67
C ASN A 34 12.80 10.63 -3.85
N ILE A 35 12.36 10.39 -5.09
CA ILE A 35 13.16 10.60 -6.30
C ILE A 35 13.64 12.07 -6.38
N ALA A 36 12.81 13.03 -6.03
CA ALA A 36 13.18 14.45 -6.04
C ALA A 36 14.34 14.76 -5.08
N GLN A 37 14.55 13.96 -4.05
CA GLN A 37 15.64 14.09 -3.07
C GLN A 37 16.83 13.17 -3.38
N ASN A 38 16.60 12.09 -4.14
CA ASN A 38 17.56 11.01 -4.43
C ASN A 38 17.67 10.76 -5.95
N ASP A 39 17.94 11.83 -6.73
CA ASP A 39 17.95 11.79 -8.21
C ASP A 39 18.98 10.78 -8.81
N GLY A 40 20.04 10.44 -8.09
CA GLY A 40 21.03 9.43 -8.49
C GLY A 40 20.65 7.99 -8.16
N SER A 41 19.46 7.73 -7.59
CA SER A 41 19.05 6.37 -7.19
C SER A 41 18.66 5.50 -8.38
N ILE A 42 18.68 4.16 -8.18
CA ILE A 42 18.17 3.17 -9.14
C ILE A 42 16.70 3.50 -9.48
N LEU A 43 15.88 3.82 -8.49
CA LEU A 43 14.48 4.18 -8.66
C LEU A 43 14.32 5.43 -9.56
N ALA A 44 15.16 6.45 -9.38
CA ALA A 44 15.17 7.64 -10.23
C ALA A 44 15.59 7.33 -11.67
N ARG A 45 16.57 6.42 -11.86
CA ARG A 45 16.96 5.93 -13.19
C ARG A 45 15.81 5.24 -13.89
N MET A 46 15.17 4.25 -13.24
CA MET A 46 14.04 3.50 -13.79
C MET A 46 12.85 4.42 -14.12
N TYR A 47 12.56 5.39 -13.27
CA TYR A 47 11.55 6.41 -13.53
C TYR A 47 11.80 7.16 -14.84
N ARG A 48 13.04 7.63 -15.09
CA ARG A 48 13.41 8.32 -16.33
C ARG A 48 13.35 7.41 -17.54
N GLU A 49 13.87 6.18 -17.43
CA GLU A 49 13.84 5.18 -18.50
C GLU A 49 12.41 4.82 -18.91
N ASN A 50 11.46 4.87 -17.99
CA ASN A 50 10.03 4.66 -18.26
C ASN A 50 9.27 5.96 -18.62
N GLY A 51 9.93 6.90 -19.24
CA GLY A 51 9.30 8.14 -19.74
C GLY A 51 8.73 9.03 -18.64
N ASN A 52 9.33 9.04 -17.46
CA ASN A 52 8.86 9.74 -16.26
C ASN A 52 7.50 9.27 -15.75
N SER A 53 7.15 8.03 -16.04
CA SER A 53 5.99 7.34 -15.48
C SER A 53 6.41 6.39 -14.37
N LEU A 54 5.66 6.33 -13.29
CA LEU A 54 5.92 5.49 -12.12
C LEU A 54 4.65 4.75 -11.72
N ASN A 55 4.81 3.45 -11.48
CA ASN A 55 3.77 2.56 -10.96
C ASN A 55 4.36 1.66 -9.86
N GLY A 56 3.53 0.79 -9.28
CA GLY A 56 3.97 -0.16 -8.25
C GLY A 56 5.06 -1.10 -8.74
N GLU A 57 4.93 -1.65 -9.95
CA GLU A 57 5.88 -2.60 -10.54
C GLU A 57 7.30 -2.04 -10.60
N ILE A 58 7.47 -0.78 -11.01
CA ILE A 58 8.78 -0.13 -11.09
C ILE A 58 9.38 0.06 -9.69
N ILE A 59 8.55 0.38 -8.70
CA ILE A 59 9.02 0.55 -7.31
C ILE A 59 9.52 -0.79 -6.77
N PHE A 60 8.78 -1.88 -7.00
CA PHE A 60 9.20 -3.22 -6.58
C PHE A 60 10.41 -3.72 -7.38
N ALA A 61 10.48 -3.49 -8.69
CA ALA A 61 11.66 -3.82 -9.49
C ALA A 61 12.92 -3.10 -8.99
N ALA A 62 12.80 -1.82 -8.60
CA ALA A 62 13.91 -1.10 -7.99
C ALA A 62 14.30 -1.69 -6.63
N LEU A 63 13.32 -2.15 -5.84
CA LEU A 63 13.56 -2.81 -4.56
C LEU A 63 14.33 -4.12 -4.77
N ASP A 64 13.94 -4.93 -5.76
CA ASP A 64 14.60 -6.19 -6.12
C ASP A 64 16.05 -5.97 -6.61
N GLU A 65 16.35 -4.81 -7.24
CA GLU A 65 17.71 -4.38 -7.57
C GLU A 65 18.50 -3.84 -6.35
N GLY A 66 17.96 -3.89 -5.15
CA GLY A 66 18.61 -3.43 -3.93
C GLY A 66 18.65 -1.90 -3.77
N CYS A 67 17.71 -1.18 -4.40
CA CYS A 67 17.62 0.27 -4.32
C CYS A 67 17.25 0.75 -2.90
N LYS A 68 18.16 1.44 -2.22
CA LYS A 68 17.91 1.99 -0.88
C LYS A 68 16.72 2.98 -0.86
N ALA A 69 16.60 3.83 -1.88
CA ALA A 69 15.52 4.79 -2.01
C ALA A 69 14.15 4.08 -2.12
N ALA A 70 14.05 2.98 -2.89
CA ALA A 70 12.84 2.17 -2.96
C ALA A 70 12.54 1.47 -1.63
N ALA A 71 13.57 0.99 -0.92
CA ALA A 71 13.43 0.37 0.39
C ALA A 71 12.89 1.36 1.44
N GLU A 72 13.41 2.60 1.46
CA GLU A 72 12.92 3.67 2.35
C GLU A 72 11.44 4.02 2.06
N VAL A 73 11.08 4.13 0.79
CA VAL A 73 9.69 4.36 0.38
C VAL A 73 8.78 3.23 0.84
N MET A 74 9.20 1.98 0.61
CA MET A 74 8.41 0.81 0.98
C MET A 74 8.29 0.66 2.49
N ASP A 75 9.36 0.94 3.24
CA ASP A 75 9.34 0.92 4.70
C ASP A 75 8.36 1.95 5.27
N GLY A 76 8.38 3.18 4.77
CA GLY A 76 7.43 4.21 5.15
C GLY A 76 5.98 3.85 4.79
N TYR A 77 5.76 3.32 3.59
CA TYR A 77 4.44 2.92 3.13
C TYR A 77 3.86 1.77 3.97
N THR A 78 4.62 0.71 4.21
CA THR A 78 4.17 -0.43 5.03
C THR A 78 3.92 -0.04 6.48
N SER A 79 4.68 0.92 7.03
CA SER A 79 4.45 1.48 8.37
C SER A 79 3.11 2.20 8.46
N ILE A 80 2.78 3.03 7.46
CA ILE A 80 1.49 3.73 7.40
C ILE A 80 0.33 2.72 7.26
N LEU A 81 0.50 1.72 6.40
CA LEU A 81 -0.49 0.68 6.18
C LEU A 81 -0.75 -0.11 7.48
N ALA A 82 0.31 -0.50 8.20
CA ALA A 82 0.21 -1.21 9.46
C ALA A 82 -0.55 -0.42 10.53
N VAL A 83 -0.29 0.88 10.69
CA VAL A 83 -1.03 1.74 11.64
C VAL A 83 -2.52 1.80 11.30
N GLY A 84 -2.88 1.86 10.02
CA GLY A 84 -4.28 1.83 9.61
C GLY A 84 -4.95 0.48 9.88
N ILE A 85 -4.24 -0.62 9.62
CA ILE A 85 -4.71 -1.98 9.92
C ILE A 85 -4.87 -2.17 11.42
N ASP A 86 -3.90 -1.75 12.25
CA ASP A 86 -4.00 -1.78 13.70
C ASP A 86 -5.24 -1.03 14.22
N SER A 87 -5.54 0.12 13.62
CA SER A 87 -6.74 0.89 13.96
C SER A 87 -8.03 0.10 13.66
N LEU A 88 -8.08 -0.60 12.53
CA LEU A 88 -9.22 -1.44 12.16
C LEU A 88 -9.33 -2.68 13.05
N ILE A 89 -8.22 -3.33 13.36
CA ILE A 89 -8.20 -4.47 14.28
C ILE A 89 -8.73 -4.05 15.65
N ASN A 90 -8.26 -2.91 16.17
CA ASN A 90 -8.68 -2.40 17.49
C ASN A 90 -10.18 -2.07 17.55
N ILE A 91 -10.81 -1.71 16.44
CA ILE A 91 -12.23 -1.36 16.37
C ILE A 91 -13.11 -2.60 16.14
N LEU A 92 -12.66 -3.51 15.28
CA LEU A 92 -13.49 -4.60 14.73
C LEU A 92 -13.16 -5.97 15.33
N ASP A 93 -11.99 -6.12 15.97
CA ASP A 93 -11.48 -7.39 16.53
C ASP A 93 -11.65 -8.59 15.57
N PRO A 94 -11.15 -8.51 14.33
CA PRO A 94 -11.33 -9.57 13.34
C PRO A 94 -10.38 -10.74 13.60
N ASP A 95 -10.77 -11.95 13.18
CA ASP A 95 -9.90 -13.14 13.22
C ASP A 95 -8.73 -13.05 12.23
N ALA A 96 -8.89 -12.31 11.13
CA ALA A 96 -7.86 -12.08 10.13
C ALA A 96 -8.13 -10.78 9.34
N VAL A 97 -7.06 -10.18 8.79
CA VAL A 97 -7.14 -9.10 7.81
C VAL A 97 -6.71 -9.65 6.45
N VAL A 98 -7.61 -9.56 5.47
CA VAL A 98 -7.33 -10.02 4.11
C VAL A 98 -7.00 -8.82 3.23
N LEU A 99 -5.79 -8.79 2.67
CA LEU A 99 -5.38 -7.79 1.71
C LEU A 99 -5.63 -8.26 0.28
N SER A 100 -6.10 -7.35 -0.57
CA SER A 100 -6.42 -7.61 -1.97
C SER A 100 -5.99 -6.43 -2.84
N GLY A 101 -5.87 -6.67 -4.15
CA GLY A 101 -5.48 -5.67 -5.14
C GLY A 101 -4.07 -5.86 -5.66
N GLY A 102 -3.69 -5.10 -6.71
CA GLY A 102 -2.45 -5.31 -7.45
C GLY A 102 -1.16 -5.26 -6.61
N ILE A 103 -1.17 -4.55 -5.48
CA ILE A 103 0.00 -4.49 -4.60
C ILE A 103 0.32 -5.85 -3.96
N THR A 104 -0.67 -6.73 -3.78
CA THR A 104 -0.49 -8.06 -3.20
C THR A 104 0.13 -9.06 -4.19
N GLU A 105 0.21 -8.74 -5.47
CA GLU A 105 0.87 -9.56 -6.49
C GLU A 105 2.38 -9.68 -6.28
N HIS A 106 2.97 -8.76 -5.50
CA HIS A 106 4.38 -8.81 -5.10
C HIS A 106 4.69 -9.81 -3.98
N GLY A 107 3.67 -10.58 -3.56
CA GLY A 107 3.80 -11.80 -2.78
C GLY A 107 4.02 -11.61 -1.28
N GLU A 108 4.48 -12.69 -0.66
CA GLU A 108 4.60 -12.87 0.79
C GLU A 108 5.53 -11.82 1.44
N GLY A 109 6.62 -11.43 0.76
CA GLY A 109 7.57 -10.44 1.32
C GLY A 109 6.96 -9.09 1.64
N PHE A 110 5.97 -8.64 0.87
CA PHE A 110 5.21 -7.43 1.19
C PHE A 110 4.33 -7.62 2.43
N ILE A 111 3.65 -8.78 2.52
CA ILE A 111 2.80 -9.12 3.67
C ILE A 111 3.63 -9.24 4.94
N ASP A 112 4.78 -9.91 4.88
CA ASP A 112 5.70 -10.04 6.01
C ASP A 112 6.17 -8.68 6.52
N ALA A 113 6.48 -7.76 5.60
CA ALA A 113 6.86 -6.39 5.94
C ALA A 113 5.73 -5.63 6.65
N VAL A 114 4.48 -5.82 6.23
CA VAL A 114 3.30 -5.24 6.90
C VAL A 114 3.06 -5.92 8.25
N GLN A 115 3.01 -7.26 8.30
CA GLN A 115 2.76 -8.03 9.52
C GLN A 115 3.78 -7.74 10.60
N SER A 116 5.06 -7.58 10.24
CA SER A 116 6.13 -7.25 11.19
C SER A 116 5.95 -5.92 11.91
N LYS A 117 5.12 -5.03 11.37
CA LYS A 117 4.86 -3.68 11.90
C LYS A 117 3.51 -3.56 12.60
N ILE A 118 2.66 -4.58 12.51
CA ILE A 118 1.37 -4.63 13.19
C ILE A 118 1.59 -4.95 14.67
N HIS A 119 0.91 -4.21 15.53
CA HIS A 119 1.01 -4.37 16.99
C HIS A 119 0.23 -5.61 17.49
N PHE A 120 -0.88 -5.94 16.84
CA PHE A 120 -1.74 -7.06 17.19
C PHE A 120 -1.24 -8.39 16.58
N LYS A 121 -1.68 -9.50 17.16
CA LYS A 121 -1.36 -10.86 16.64
C LYS A 121 -2.29 -11.33 15.52
N THR A 122 -3.26 -10.52 15.15
CA THR A 122 -4.21 -10.80 14.06
C THR A 122 -3.44 -11.03 12.76
N PRO A 123 -3.61 -12.18 12.10
CA PRO A 123 -2.89 -12.48 10.87
C PRO A 123 -3.35 -11.58 9.72
N VAL A 124 -2.37 -11.12 8.92
CA VAL A 124 -2.62 -10.47 7.64
C VAL A 124 -2.29 -11.46 6.53
N VAL A 125 -3.24 -11.68 5.63
CA VAL A 125 -3.12 -12.67 4.55
C VAL A 125 -3.46 -12.06 3.21
N ILE A 126 -2.98 -12.67 2.12
CA ILE A 126 -3.33 -12.29 0.76
C ILE A 126 -4.67 -12.95 0.38
N SER A 127 -5.55 -12.20 -0.28
CA SER A 127 -6.77 -12.74 -0.88
C SER A 127 -6.43 -13.77 -1.96
N GLU A 128 -7.02 -14.95 -1.90
CA GLU A 128 -6.94 -15.95 -2.97
C GLU A 128 -7.53 -15.43 -4.29
N LEU A 129 -8.51 -14.53 -4.21
CA LEU A 129 -9.15 -13.88 -5.36
C LEU A 129 -8.33 -12.71 -5.93
N LYS A 130 -7.22 -12.34 -5.30
CA LYS A 130 -6.34 -11.25 -5.73
C LYS A 130 -7.12 -9.98 -6.09
N GLY A 131 -6.91 -9.43 -7.31
CA GLY A 131 -7.60 -8.24 -7.80
C GLY A 131 -9.11 -8.44 -8.05
N ASP A 132 -9.58 -9.67 -8.20
CA ASP A 132 -10.96 -10.00 -8.54
C ASP A 132 -11.91 -10.04 -7.33
N ALA A 133 -11.38 -9.94 -6.12
CA ALA A 133 -12.17 -10.05 -4.88
C ALA A 133 -13.39 -9.12 -4.84
N GLY A 134 -13.25 -7.89 -5.34
CA GLY A 134 -14.35 -6.92 -5.40
C GLY A 134 -15.45 -7.32 -6.38
N VAL A 135 -15.08 -7.78 -7.57
CA VAL A 135 -16.04 -8.21 -8.62
C VAL A 135 -16.78 -9.46 -8.19
N VAL A 136 -16.03 -10.45 -7.67
CA VAL A 136 -16.63 -11.70 -7.16
C VAL A 136 -17.57 -11.40 -5.98
N GLY A 137 -17.16 -10.57 -5.03
CA GLY A 137 -18.01 -10.18 -3.91
C GLY A 137 -19.28 -9.45 -4.34
N ALA A 138 -19.19 -8.55 -5.34
CA ALA A 138 -20.35 -7.87 -5.89
C ALA A 138 -21.33 -8.84 -6.58
N ALA A 139 -20.82 -9.86 -7.31
CA ALA A 139 -21.64 -10.88 -7.94
C ALA A 139 -22.43 -11.70 -6.90
N TYR A 140 -21.78 -12.08 -5.79
CA TYR A 140 -22.47 -12.83 -4.71
C TYR A 140 -23.56 -12.00 -4.00
N LEU A 141 -23.42 -10.67 -3.94
CA LEU A 141 -24.47 -9.81 -3.34
C LEU A 141 -25.77 -9.82 -4.15
N THR A 142 -25.72 -10.08 -5.46
CA THR A 142 -26.91 -10.16 -6.30
C THR A 142 -27.72 -11.43 -6.07
N ASP A 143 -27.07 -12.51 -5.59
CA ASP A 143 -27.74 -13.78 -5.29
C ASP A 143 -28.43 -13.77 -3.90
N LEU A 144 -28.19 -12.72 -3.08
CA LEU A 144 -28.76 -12.56 -1.75
C LEU A 144 -29.96 -11.58 -1.72
N ALA A 145 -30.30 -10.95 -2.86
CA ALA A 145 -31.40 -10.01 -3.02
C ALA A 145 -32.60 -10.67 -3.68
#